data_02bd500facf403328bd7b549b42aa3c3
#
_entry.id   02bd500facf403328bd7b549b42aa3c3
#
_cell.length_a   1.000
_cell.length_b   1.000
_cell.length_c   1.000
_cell.angle_alpha   90.00
_cell.angle_beta   90.00
_cell.angle_gamma   90.00
#
_symmetry.space_group_name_H-M   'P 1'
#
loop_
_entity.id
_entity.type
_entity.pdbx_description
1 polymer ?
#
loop_
_entity_poly.entity_id
_entity_poly.type
_entity_poly.pdbx_seq_one_letter_code
_entity_poly.pdbx_strand_id
1 'polypeptide(L)'
;MPHLTLEYSANLATQAPAFNPAAALAAINRAAFASGLFGEADIKSRALACEQFCIGVETTPRAFAHLRVALLSGRSGEERRQLAAQLLAALKSTVDGQNEQKSGRIPDGEIQLSVETCDLDRPSYAKDVLHG
;
A
#
# COMPACT_ATOMS: atom_id res chain seq x y z
N MET A 1 11.67 -10.32 4.06
CA MET A 1 10.27 -10.09 4.41
C MET A 1 10.14 -8.70 4.92
N PRO A 2 9.26 -7.93 4.36
CA PRO A 2 7.87 -8.29 4.07
C PRO A 2 7.55 -8.42 2.57
N HIS A 3 6.34 -8.91 2.29
CA HIS A 3 5.70 -8.79 0.99
C HIS A 3 4.55 -7.78 1.11
N LEU A 4 4.58 -6.78 0.24
CA LEU A 4 3.56 -5.73 0.21
C LEU A 4 2.83 -5.83 -1.12
N THR A 5 1.52 -6.01 -1.07
CA THR A 5 0.70 -6.11 -2.27
C THR A 5 -0.31 -4.98 -2.28
N LEU A 6 -0.19 -4.09 -3.25
CA LEU A 6 -1.11 -2.98 -3.45
C LEU A 6 -2.13 -3.35 -4.52
N GLU A 7 -3.37 -3.54 -4.11
CA GLU A 7 -4.47 -3.74 -5.03
C GLU A 7 -5.27 -2.45 -5.13
N TYR A 8 -5.58 -2.03 -6.35
CA TYR A 8 -6.33 -0.79 -6.54
C TYR A 8 -7.34 -0.95 -7.67
N SER A 9 -8.46 -0.25 -7.53
CA SER A 9 -9.45 -0.24 -8.61
C SER A 9 -8.87 0.47 -9.83
N ALA A 10 -9.09 -0.09 -11.01
CA ALA A 10 -8.44 0.40 -12.23
C ALA A 10 -8.77 1.87 -12.53
N ASN A 11 -9.88 2.38 -12.01
CA ASN A 11 -10.28 3.77 -12.20
C ASN A 11 -9.54 4.75 -11.27
N LEU A 12 -8.65 4.27 -10.42
CA LEU A 12 -7.96 5.15 -9.45
C LEU A 12 -7.17 6.24 -10.15
N ALA A 13 -6.49 5.92 -11.24
CA ALA A 13 -5.71 6.90 -11.97
C ALA A 13 -6.59 8.02 -12.55
N THR A 14 -7.85 7.73 -12.87
CA THR A 14 -8.80 8.73 -13.33
C THR A 14 -9.29 9.59 -12.16
N GLN A 15 -9.60 8.96 -11.04
CA GLN A 15 -10.06 9.68 -9.84
C GLN A 15 -8.94 10.49 -9.19
N ALA A 16 -7.72 10.01 -9.26
CA ALA A 16 -6.54 10.66 -8.70
C ALA A 16 -5.44 10.71 -9.77
N PRO A 17 -5.44 11.74 -10.63
CA PRO A 17 -4.47 11.79 -11.73
C PRO A 17 -3.01 11.80 -11.30
N ALA A 18 -2.70 12.18 -10.06
CA ALA A 18 -1.35 12.13 -9.53
C ALA A 18 -0.88 10.72 -9.18
N PHE A 19 -1.80 9.77 -9.10
CA PHE A 19 -1.45 8.40 -8.73
C PHE A 19 -0.66 7.72 -9.84
N ASN A 20 0.50 7.20 -9.50
CA ASN A 20 1.35 6.40 -10.36
C ASN A 20 1.76 5.16 -9.59
N PRO A 21 1.40 3.96 -10.04
CA PRO A 21 1.68 2.74 -9.27
C PRO A 21 3.16 2.55 -8.95
N ALA A 22 4.05 2.79 -9.92
CA ALA A 22 5.48 2.61 -9.69
C ALA A 22 6.01 3.58 -8.62
N ALA A 23 5.61 4.85 -8.69
CA ALA A 23 5.98 5.85 -7.70
C ALA A 23 5.38 5.52 -6.33
N ALA A 24 4.17 5.00 -6.30
CA ALA A 24 3.52 4.57 -5.06
C ALA A 24 4.30 3.44 -4.39
N LEU A 25 4.73 2.45 -5.15
CA LEU A 25 5.53 1.34 -4.62
C LEU A 25 6.86 1.83 -4.06
N ALA A 26 7.52 2.76 -4.75
CA ALA A 26 8.78 3.32 -4.26
C ALA A 26 8.57 4.06 -2.92
N ALA A 27 7.50 4.83 -2.81
CA ALA A 27 7.19 5.55 -1.57
C ALA A 27 6.83 4.59 -0.43
N ILE A 28 6.07 3.54 -0.73
CA ILE A 28 5.69 2.51 0.24
C ILE A 28 6.93 1.78 0.74
N ASN A 29 7.85 1.42 -0.16
CA ASN A 29 9.10 0.77 0.23
C ASN A 29 9.95 1.66 1.11
N ARG A 30 10.05 2.96 0.80
CA ARG A 30 10.80 3.90 1.65
C ARG A 30 10.19 4.00 3.04
N ALA A 31 8.87 4.04 3.13
CA ALA A 31 8.18 4.10 4.42
C ALA A 31 8.40 2.81 5.22
N ALA A 32 8.34 1.66 4.55
CA ALA A 32 8.59 0.38 5.21
C ALA A 32 10.03 0.30 5.72
N PHE A 33 10.99 0.76 4.95
CA PHE A 33 12.39 0.79 5.37
C PHE A 33 12.59 1.75 6.54
N ALA A 34 11.95 2.91 6.50
CA ALA A 34 12.05 3.91 7.57
C ALA A 34 11.51 3.41 8.90
N SER A 35 10.65 2.39 8.90
CA SER A 35 10.14 1.80 10.14
C SER A 35 11.24 1.14 10.97
N GLY A 36 12.36 0.79 10.37
CA GLY A 36 13.46 0.10 11.04
C GLY A 36 13.23 -1.39 11.25
N LEU A 37 12.12 -1.93 10.76
CA LEU A 37 11.76 -3.33 11.00
C LEU A 37 12.34 -4.30 9.98
N PHE A 38 12.81 -3.81 8.83
CA PHE A 38 13.19 -4.65 7.72
C PHE A 38 14.50 -4.24 7.10
N GLY A 39 15.24 -5.23 6.57
CA GLY A 39 16.41 -4.95 5.72
C GLY A 39 15.95 -4.39 4.37
N GLU A 40 16.74 -3.52 3.78
CA GLU A 40 16.38 -2.81 2.56
C GLU A 40 15.98 -3.77 1.44
N ALA A 41 16.83 -4.75 1.15
CA ALA A 41 16.60 -5.68 0.05
C ALA A 41 15.49 -6.72 0.32
N ASP A 42 15.01 -6.79 1.55
CA ASP A 42 13.95 -7.71 1.93
C ASP A 42 12.56 -7.20 1.55
N ILE A 43 12.44 -5.90 1.36
CA ILE A 43 11.14 -5.26 1.12
C ILE A 43 10.75 -5.46 -0.34
N LYS A 44 9.70 -6.27 -0.56
CA LYS A 44 9.23 -6.57 -1.91
C LYS A 44 7.79 -6.11 -2.04
N SER A 45 7.53 -5.23 -2.99
CA SER A 45 6.20 -4.71 -3.23
C SER A 45 5.78 -4.91 -4.68
N ARG A 46 4.47 -4.96 -4.88
CA ARG A 46 3.86 -5.12 -6.19
C ARG A 46 2.51 -4.45 -6.22
N ALA A 47 2.11 -4.01 -7.40
CA ALA A 47 0.82 -3.35 -7.58
C ALA A 47 -0.01 -4.11 -8.61
N LEU A 48 -1.27 -4.33 -8.29
CA LEU A 48 -2.22 -5.05 -9.12
C LEU A 48 -3.44 -4.17 -9.34
N ALA A 49 -3.74 -3.86 -10.61
CA ALA A 49 -4.95 -3.14 -10.95
C ALA A 49 -6.12 -4.11 -11.02
N CYS A 50 -7.20 -3.79 -10.30
CA CYS A 50 -8.43 -4.58 -10.36
C CYS A 50 -9.30 -4.00 -11.46
N GLU A 51 -9.39 -4.71 -12.58
CA GLU A 51 -10.24 -4.30 -13.69
C GLU A 51 -11.71 -4.52 -13.38
N GLN A 52 -12.03 -5.57 -12.65
CA GLN A 52 -13.38 -5.90 -12.24
C GLN A 52 -13.51 -5.61 -10.76
N PHE A 53 -14.27 -4.59 -10.43
CA PHE A 53 -14.47 -4.20 -9.04
C PHE A 53 -15.86 -3.58 -8.85
N CYS A 54 -16.33 -3.58 -7.62
CA CYS A 54 -17.61 -2.98 -7.28
C CYS A 54 -17.48 -2.39 -5.86
N ILE A 55 -17.86 -1.13 -5.69
CA ILE A 55 -17.74 -0.44 -4.41
C ILE A 55 -19.13 0.02 -3.96
N GLY A 56 -19.65 -0.64 -2.93
CA GLY A 56 -20.98 -0.35 -2.42
C GLY A 56 -22.08 -0.79 -3.36
N VAL A 57 -23.24 -0.15 -3.25
CA VAL A 57 -24.43 -0.49 -4.04
C VAL A 57 -24.96 0.69 -4.86
N GLU A 58 -24.36 1.86 -4.70
CA GLU A 58 -24.76 3.06 -5.43
C GLU A 58 -23.84 3.32 -6.60
N THR A 59 -24.24 4.27 -7.45
CA THR A 59 -23.48 4.61 -8.66
C THR A 59 -22.53 5.81 -8.47
N THR A 60 -22.38 6.29 -7.25
CA THR A 60 -21.45 7.38 -6.92
C THR A 60 -20.03 6.99 -7.37
N PRO A 61 -19.27 7.89 -8.02
CA PRO A 61 -17.90 7.60 -8.38
C PRO A 61 -17.03 7.32 -7.17
N ARG A 62 -16.43 6.13 -7.15
CA ARG A 62 -15.56 5.69 -6.06
C ARG A 62 -14.38 4.92 -6.60
N ALA A 63 -13.27 4.98 -5.87
CA ALA A 63 -12.09 4.18 -6.16
C ALA A 63 -11.51 3.68 -4.84
N PHE A 64 -10.66 2.68 -4.91
CA PHE A 64 -9.99 2.21 -3.70
C PHE A 64 -8.55 1.80 -4.00
N ALA A 65 -7.74 1.81 -2.95
CA ALA A 65 -6.44 1.16 -2.92
C ALA A 65 -6.27 0.49 -1.57
N HIS A 66 -5.88 -0.76 -1.59
CA HIS A 66 -5.71 -1.59 -0.40
C HIS A 66 -4.30 -2.18 -0.39
N LEU A 67 -3.55 -1.92 0.66
CA LEU A 67 -2.20 -2.45 0.83
C LEU A 67 -2.21 -3.55 1.88
N ARG A 68 -1.81 -4.74 1.45
CA ARG A 68 -1.64 -5.87 2.34
C ARG A 68 -0.16 -6.07 2.62
N VAL A 69 0.19 -6.10 3.89
CA VAL A 69 1.57 -6.26 4.35
C VAL A 69 1.69 -7.61 5.03
N ALA A 70 2.33 -8.56 4.36
CA ALA A 70 2.57 -9.89 4.90
C ALA A 70 3.99 -9.93 5.46
N LEU A 71 4.12 -10.12 6.77
CA LEU A 71 5.41 -10.12 7.45
C LEU A 71 5.54 -11.36 8.33
N LEU A 72 6.79 -11.74 8.60
CA LEU A 72 7.03 -12.89 9.48
C LEU A 72 6.48 -12.63 10.86
N SER A 73 5.87 -13.64 11.46
CA SER A 73 5.30 -13.57 12.79
C SER A 73 6.38 -13.21 13.82
N GLY A 74 5.96 -12.58 14.91
CA GLY A 74 6.84 -12.18 16.00
C GLY A 74 6.88 -10.69 16.26
N ARG A 75 6.29 -9.87 15.39
CA ARG A 75 6.17 -8.43 15.65
C ARG A 75 5.04 -8.18 16.63
N SER A 76 5.23 -7.19 17.51
CA SER A 76 4.19 -6.83 18.47
C SER A 76 3.01 -6.16 17.76
N GLY A 77 1.85 -6.13 18.43
CA GLY A 77 0.69 -5.41 17.93
C GLY A 77 0.97 -3.93 17.74
N GLU A 78 1.77 -3.34 18.63
CA GLU A 78 2.15 -1.93 18.53
C GLU A 78 3.02 -1.67 17.30
N GLU A 79 4.02 -2.51 17.05
CA GLU A 79 4.87 -2.39 15.86
C GLU A 79 4.06 -2.48 14.59
N ARG A 80 3.10 -3.42 14.53
CA ARG A 80 2.25 -3.59 13.35
C ARG A 80 1.31 -2.41 13.17
N ARG A 81 0.78 -1.86 14.27
CA ARG A 81 -0.10 -0.70 14.21
C ARG A 81 0.63 0.53 13.68
N GLN A 82 1.84 0.77 14.19
CA GLN A 82 2.66 1.89 13.74
C GLN A 82 3.04 1.73 12.27
N LEU A 83 3.42 0.54 11.86
CA LEU A 83 3.76 0.26 10.47
C LEU A 83 2.56 0.53 9.56
N ALA A 84 1.39 0.04 9.92
CA ALA A 84 0.18 0.26 9.12
C ALA A 84 -0.13 1.75 8.98
N ALA A 85 0.02 2.52 10.06
CA ALA A 85 -0.22 3.97 10.04
C ALA A 85 0.78 4.70 9.14
N GLN A 86 2.06 4.33 9.21
CA GLN A 86 3.10 4.92 8.39
C GLN A 86 2.88 4.62 6.90
N LEU A 87 2.50 3.39 6.60
CA LEU A 87 2.25 2.98 5.22
C LEU A 87 0.98 3.63 4.67
N LEU A 88 -0.04 3.79 5.50
CA LEU A 88 -1.25 4.50 5.08
C LEU A 88 -0.94 5.96 4.75
N ALA A 89 -0.12 6.62 5.55
CA ALA A 89 0.30 7.99 5.29
C ALA A 89 1.07 8.10 3.97
N ALA A 90 1.98 7.16 3.71
CA ALA A 90 2.73 7.12 2.46
C ALA A 90 1.81 6.90 1.26
N LEU A 91 0.87 5.97 1.38
CA LEU A 91 -0.09 5.70 0.31
C LEU A 91 -0.96 6.93 0.04
N LYS A 92 -1.44 7.58 1.10
CA LYS A 92 -2.23 8.80 0.96
C LYS A 92 -1.48 9.87 0.21
N SER A 93 -0.20 10.08 0.55
CA SER A 93 0.64 11.08 -0.14
C SER A 93 0.73 10.82 -1.63
N THR A 94 0.84 9.56 -2.05
CA THR A 94 0.96 9.22 -3.47
C THR A 94 -0.35 9.43 -4.21
N VAL A 95 -1.48 9.25 -3.54
CA VAL A 95 -2.79 9.48 -4.14
C VAL A 95 -3.10 10.97 -4.23
N ASP A 96 -2.79 11.73 -3.18
CA ASP A 96 -3.00 13.18 -3.14
C ASP A 96 -2.01 13.96 -4.00
N GLY A 97 -0.90 13.33 -4.39
CA GLY A 97 0.14 13.99 -5.13
C GLY A 97 1.02 14.89 -4.29
N GLN A 98 0.96 14.80 -2.97
CA GLN A 98 1.75 15.58 -2.01
C GLN A 98 1.66 17.09 -2.25
N ASN A 99 0.63 17.54 -2.90
CA ASN A 99 0.48 18.96 -3.21
C ASN A 99 -0.51 19.60 -2.25
N GLU A 100 0.01 20.16 -1.19
CA GLU A 100 -0.79 20.81 -0.15
C GLU A 100 -1.69 21.91 -0.70
N GLN A 101 -1.24 22.60 -1.73
CA GLN A 101 -1.98 23.70 -2.32
C GLN A 101 -3.21 23.24 -3.07
N LYS A 102 -3.18 22.02 -3.60
CA LYS A 102 -4.33 21.45 -4.27
C LYS A 102 -5.22 20.67 -3.33
N SER A 103 -4.82 20.59 -2.07
CA SER A 103 -5.60 20.06 -0.97
C SER A 103 -6.36 18.79 -1.30
N GLY A 104 -5.66 17.81 -1.87
CA GLY A 104 -6.24 16.49 -2.08
C GLY A 104 -7.58 16.51 -2.76
N ARG A 105 -7.82 17.45 -3.65
CA ARG A 105 -9.08 17.49 -4.34
C ARG A 105 -9.22 16.33 -5.28
N ILE A 106 -10.01 15.40 -4.83
CA ILE A 106 -10.55 14.36 -5.66
C ILE A 106 -11.82 14.93 -6.24
N PRO A 107 -11.88 15.24 -7.55
CA PRO A 107 -13.09 15.80 -8.10
C PRO A 107 -14.22 14.78 -8.00
N ASP A 108 -15.30 15.17 -7.33
CA ASP A 108 -16.59 14.47 -7.41
C ASP A 108 -16.59 12.97 -7.12
N GLY A 109 -15.98 12.55 -6.02
CA GLY A 109 -16.02 11.15 -5.66
C GLY A 109 -15.26 10.90 -4.38
N GLU A 110 -15.13 9.65 -4.01
CA GLU A 110 -14.34 9.29 -2.84
C GLU A 110 -13.33 8.22 -3.20
N ILE A 111 -12.19 8.28 -2.55
CA ILE A 111 -11.17 7.26 -2.65
C ILE A 111 -10.96 6.67 -1.26
N GLN A 112 -11.09 5.36 -1.16
CA GLN A 112 -10.92 4.64 0.08
C GLN A 112 -9.54 4.01 0.10
N LEU A 113 -8.74 4.32 1.11
CA LEU A 113 -7.41 3.79 1.28
C LEU A 113 -7.38 2.94 2.55
N SER A 114 -6.74 1.79 2.47
CA SER A 114 -6.63 0.91 3.62
C SER A 114 -5.31 0.14 3.60
N VAL A 115 -4.84 -0.20 4.79
CA VAL A 115 -3.63 -1.00 4.99
C VAL A 115 -3.95 -2.07 6.02
N GLU A 116 -3.57 -3.30 5.73
CA GLU A 116 -3.66 -4.39 6.70
C GLU A 116 -2.31 -5.05 6.85
N THR A 117 -2.03 -5.56 8.03
CA THR A 117 -0.88 -6.41 8.28
C THR A 117 -1.37 -7.82 8.55
N CYS A 118 -0.64 -8.81 8.05
CA CYS A 118 -0.90 -10.21 8.37
C CYS A 118 0.40 -10.93 8.63
N ASP A 119 0.35 -11.91 9.54
CA ASP A 119 1.52 -12.70 9.89
C ASP A 119 1.70 -13.85 8.92
N LEU A 120 2.96 -14.05 8.49
CA LEU A 120 3.37 -15.28 7.84
C LEU A 120 3.91 -16.21 8.92
N ASP A 121 3.49 -17.46 8.88
CA ASP A 121 3.94 -18.46 9.85
C ASP A 121 5.43 -18.71 9.66
N ARG A 122 6.24 -18.26 10.61
CA ARG A 122 7.70 -18.32 10.50
C ARG A 122 8.22 -19.74 10.25
N PRO A 123 7.76 -20.77 10.95
CA PRO A 123 8.27 -22.12 10.71
C PRO A 123 7.97 -22.69 9.32
N SER A 124 6.93 -22.22 8.65
CA SER A 124 6.56 -22.72 7.34
C SER A 124 6.99 -21.82 6.18
N TYR A 125 7.72 -20.73 6.48
CA TYR A 125 8.21 -19.82 5.46
C TYR A 125 9.65 -20.14 5.10
N ALA A 126 9.89 -20.42 3.82
CA ALA A 126 11.22 -20.74 3.33
C ALA A 126 11.67 -19.68 2.32
N LYS A 127 12.94 -19.30 2.40
CA LYS A 127 13.51 -18.27 1.53
C LYS A 127 14.97 -18.61 1.24
N ASP A 128 15.42 -18.28 0.05
CA ASP A 128 16.82 -18.35 -0.31
C ASP A 128 17.17 -17.15 -1.20
N VAL A 129 18.46 -16.85 -1.30
CA VAL A 129 18.97 -15.73 -2.12
C VAL A 129 20.07 -16.28 -3.02
N LEU A 130 19.88 -16.12 -4.32
CA LEU A 130 20.89 -16.52 -5.29
C LEU A 130 21.68 -15.29 -5.73
N HIS A 131 22.99 -15.43 -5.78
CA HIS A 131 23.90 -14.35 -6.21
C HIS A 131 24.52 -14.71 -7.55
N GLY A 132 24.52 -13.75 -8.46
CA GLY A 132 25.16 -13.91 -9.77
C GLY A 132 26.65 -13.60 -9.77
#